data_4edc7728794190cd08ecb560a4ff991c
#
_entry.id   4edc7728794190cd08ecb560a4ff991c
#
_cell.length_a   1.000
_cell.length_b   1.000
_cell.length_c   1.000
_cell.angle_alpha   90.00
_cell.angle_beta   90.00
_cell.angle_gamma   90.00
#
_symmetry.space_group_name_H-M   'P 1'
#
loop_
_entity.id
_entity.type
_entity.pdbx_description
1 polymer ?
#
loop_
_entity_poly.entity_id
_entity_poly.type
_entity_poly.pdbx_seq_one_letter_code
_entity_poly.pdbx_strand_id
1 'polypeptide(L)'
;YEFDVTRPDGIGKATVHCKTVEHVTDQRKRRNAITKHAGFPPPIIKGPEDQTILEVLFKTQTSVHPPIGTSPKEKLHDLLHAKINGPKAMNDASFKSGTVLIEEGYAYFKFDKFYDRLKAKNWKHGEDKTGVMMRKTYKECDIDFLDQKRFPAKEKGKYNTPTKNVVMINIEQFE
;
A
#
# COMPACT_ATOMS: atom_id res chain seq x y z
N TYR A 1 -13.68 9.84 -2.09
CA TYR A 1 -15.05 9.99 -2.58
C TYR A 1 -15.13 11.20 -3.49
N GLU A 2 -15.80 11.03 -4.62
CA GLU A 2 -15.97 12.09 -5.60
C GLU A 2 -17.46 12.13 -6.01
N PHE A 3 -17.98 13.31 -6.24
CA PHE A 3 -19.32 13.51 -6.79
C PHE A 3 -19.39 14.81 -7.59
N ASP A 4 -20.25 14.83 -8.59
CA ASP A 4 -20.44 15.99 -9.43
C ASP A 4 -21.56 16.90 -8.90
N VAL A 5 -21.34 18.19 -8.97
CA VAL A 5 -22.35 19.21 -8.69
C VAL A 5 -22.51 20.12 -9.91
N THR A 6 -23.77 20.40 -10.25
CA THR A 6 -24.11 21.40 -11.26
C THR A 6 -24.23 22.77 -10.60
N ARG A 7 -23.68 23.80 -11.19
CA ARG A 7 -23.79 25.16 -10.68
C ARG A 7 -25.25 25.64 -10.75
N PRO A 8 -25.67 26.56 -9.84
CA PRO A 8 -27.03 27.07 -9.82
C PRO A 8 -27.46 27.77 -11.11
N ASP A 9 -26.52 28.32 -11.85
CA ASP A 9 -26.72 28.95 -13.15
C ASP A 9 -26.92 27.94 -14.30
N GLY A 10 -26.77 26.64 -14.03
CA GLY A 10 -26.84 25.57 -15.03
C GLY A 10 -25.61 25.51 -15.96
N ILE A 11 -24.67 26.43 -15.82
CA ILE A 11 -23.51 26.56 -16.70
C ILE A 11 -22.30 25.89 -16.05
N GLY A 12 -22.16 24.60 -16.29
CA GLY A 12 -21.00 23.83 -15.89
C GLY A 12 -21.21 22.89 -14.71
N LYS A 13 -20.39 21.88 -14.68
CA LYS A 13 -20.27 20.87 -13.60
C LYS A 13 -18.93 21.03 -12.91
N ALA A 14 -18.88 20.75 -11.63
CA ALA A 14 -17.66 20.69 -10.86
C ALA A 14 -17.58 19.36 -10.13
N THR A 15 -16.46 18.67 -10.21
CA THR A 15 -16.22 17.44 -9.43
C THR A 15 -15.70 17.81 -8.06
N VAL A 16 -16.36 17.34 -7.03
CA VAL A 16 -16.02 17.59 -5.64
C VAL A 16 -15.30 16.37 -5.06
N HIS A 17 -14.10 16.60 -4.55
CA HIS A 17 -13.29 15.56 -3.94
C HIS A 17 -13.42 15.59 -2.42
N CYS A 18 -13.85 14.48 -1.82
CA CYS A 18 -13.95 14.26 -0.39
C CYS A 18 -12.96 13.20 0.08
N LYS A 19 -12.15 13.51 1.09
CA LYS A 19 -11.09 12.60 1.59
C LYS A 19 -11.64 11.38 2.33
N THR A 20 -12.78 11.52 2.99
CA THR A 20 -13.38 10.48 3.83
C THR A 20 -14.88 10.45 3.63
N VAL A 21 -15.53 9.34 4.02
CA VAL A 21 -16.99 9.23 4.02
C VAL A 21 -17.64 10.29 4.90
N GLU A 22 -17.00 10.67 6.00
CA GLU A 22 -17.45 11.71 6.89
C GLU A 22 -17.57 13.09 6.21
N HIS A 23 -16.68 13.39 5.25
CA HIS A 23 -16.77 14.61 4.43
C HIS A 23 -17.98 14.60 3.50
N VAL A 24 -18.53 13.44 3.18
CA VAL A 24 -19.75 13.29 2.37
C VAL A 24 -20.98 13.34 3.27
N THR A 25 -20.97 12.66 4.41
CA THR A 25 -22.13 12.52 5.30
C THR A 25 -22.40 13.74 6.17
N ASP A 26 -21.36 14.44 6.61
CA ASP A 26 -21.50 15.69 7.37
C ASP A 26 -21.83 16.85 6.41
N GLN A 27 -23.01 17.43 6.57
CA GLN A 27 -23.48 18.52 5.71
C GLN A 27 -22.53 19.71 5.67
N ARG A 28 -21.95 20.11 6.81
CA ARG A 28 -21.02 21.25 6.90
C ARG A 28 -19.73 20.96 6.15
N LYS A 29 -19.17 19.76 6.32
CA LYS A 29 -17.94 19.34 5.63
C LYS A 29 -18.18 19.21 4.13
N ARG A 30 -19.31 18.64 3.72
CA ARG A 30 -19.72 18.53 2.32
C ARG A 30 -19.90 19.92 1.67
N ARG A 31 -20.57 20.84 2.34
CA ARG A 31 -20.71 22.23 1.85
C ARG A 31 -19.37 22.93 1.66
N ASN A 32 -18.44 22.78 2.61
CA ASN A 32 -17.09 23.33 2.51
C ASN A 32 -16.33 22.72 1.33
N ALA A 33 -16.46 21.44 1.07
CA ALA A 33 -15.88 20.79 -0.08
C ALA A 33 -16.46 21.33 -1.38
N ILE A 34 -17.79 21.48 -1.49
CA ILE A 34 -18.45 22.07 -2.65
C ILE A 34 -17.97 23.51 -2.87
N THR A 35 -17.96 24.33 -1.83
CA THR A 35 -17.47 25.71 -1.93
C THR A 35 -16.05 25.78 -2.47
N LYS A 36 -15.17 24.91 -1.98
CA LYS A 36 -13.77 24.85 -2.40
C LYS A 36 -13.60 24.44 -3.84
N HIS A 37 -14.35 23.47 -4.33
CA HIS A 37 -14.16 22.87 -5.66
C HIS A 37 -15.04 23.51 -6.74
N ALA A 38 -16.27 23.90 -6.38
CA ALA A 38 -17.23 24.47 -7.32
C ALA A 38 -17.31 26.01 -7.28
N GLY A 39 -16.72 26.63 -6.27
CA GLY A 39 -16.63 28.09 -6.15
C GLY A 39 -17.92 28.77 -5.67
N PHE A 40 -18.92 28.01 -5.18
CA PHE A 40 -20.15 28.57 -4.61
C PHE A 40 -20.54 27.83 -3.31
N PRO A 41 -21.06 28.56 -2.30
CA PRO A 41 -21.57 27.92 -1.10
C PRO A 41 -22.99 27.40 -1.35
N PRO A 42 -23.23 26.07 -1.26
CA PRO A 42 -24.58 25.54 -1.38
C PRO A 42 -25.42 25.95 -0.16
N PRO A 43 -26.76 26.03 -0.30
CA PRO A 43 -27.64 26.38 0.81
C PRO A 43 -27.53 25.35 1.95
N ILE A 44 -27.92 25.76 3.14
CA ILE A 44 -28.18 24.85 4.27
C ILE A 44 -29.55 24.23 4.02
N ILE A 45 -29.60 22.91 3.97
CA ILE A 45 -30.83 22.16 3.76
C ILE A 45 -31.29 21.48 5.04
N LYS A 46 -32.58 21.24 5.18
CA LYS A 46 -33.18 20.59 6.37
C LYS A 46 -32.84 19.09 6.35
N GLY A 47 -32.82 18.45 7.52
CA GLY A 47 -32.42 17.08 7.71
C GLY A 47 -33.08 16.05 6.75
N PRO A 48 -34.39 16.05 6.51
CA PRO A 48 -35.01 15.11 5.55
C PRO A 48 -34.53 15.27 4.11
N GLU A 49 -34.34 16.49 3.64
CA GLU A 49 -33.83 16.79 2.31
C GLU A 49 -32.36 16.41 2.19
N ASP A 50 -31.59 16.61 3.27
CA ASP A 50 -30.18 16.20 3.32
C ASP A 50 -30.03 14.67 3.24
N GLN A 51 -30.91 13.92 3.92
CA GLN A 51 -30.94 12.46 3.80
C GLN A 51 -31.26 12.01 2.38
N THR A 52 -32.19 12.64 1.69
CA THR A 52 -32.50 12.34 0.29
C THR A 52 -31.28 12.53 -0.60
N ILE A 53 -30.51 13.61 -0.41
CA ILE A 53 -29.27 13.85 -1.16
C ILE A 53 -28.25 12.74 -0.86
N LEU A 54 -28.08 12.37 0.40
CA LEU A 54 -27.16 11.28 0.76
C LEU A 54 -27.58 9.95 0.15
N GLU A 55 -28.86 9.62 0.15
CA GLU A 55 -29.36 8.42 -0.51
C GLU A 55 -29.05 8.40 -2.00
N VAL A 56 -29.24 9.51 -2.70
CA VAL A 56 -28.89 9.64 -4.12
C VAL A 56 -27.39 9.46 -4.31
N LEU A 57 -26.54 10.14 -3.53
CA LEU A 57 -25.10 10.04 -3.61
C LEU A 57 -24.60 8.60 -3.40
N PHE A 58 -25.17 7.88 -2.41
CA PHE A 58 -24.78 6.49 -2.16
C PHE A 58 -25.37 5.49 -3.17
N LYS A 59 -26.58 5.71 -3.68
CA LYS A 59 -27.17 4.87 -4.73
C LYS A 59 -26.45 5.01 -6.08
N THR A 60 -25.92 6.18 -6.37
CA THR A 60 -25.18 6.46 -7.61
C THR A 60 -23.67 6.24 -7.45
N GLN A 61 -23.22 5.75 -6.31
CA GLN A 61 -21.81 5.48 -6.04
C GLN A 61 -21.30 4.41 -6.99
N THR A 62 -20.38 4.79 -7.87
CA THR A 62 -19.56 3.85 -8.63
C THR A 62 -18.27 3.61 -7.84
N SER A 63 -17.95 2.35 -7.57
CA SER A 63 -16.67 2.00 -6.98
C SER A 63 -15.58 2.24 -8.02
N VAL A 64 -14.89 3.36 -7.89
CA VAL A 64 -13.69 3.60 -8.71
C VAL A 64 -12.54 2.89 -8.03
N HIS A 65 -12.12 1.77 -8.60
CA HIS A 65 -10.86 1.16 -8.18
C HIS A 65 -9.74 2.18 -8.46
N PRO A 66 -8.91 2.50 -7.48
CA PRO A 66 -7.74 3.34 -7.74
C PRO A 66 -6.93 2.71 -8.87
N PRO A 67 -6.27 3.50 -9.74
CA PRO A 67 -5.42 2.96 -10.78
C PRO A 67 -4.46 1.91 -10.21
N ILE A 68 -4.28 0.80 -10.94
CA ILE A 68 -3.37 -0.29 -10.54
C ILE A 68 -2.01 0.31 -10.14
N GLY A 69 -1.47 -0.11 -8.99
CA GLY A 69 -0.20 0.41 -8.46
C GLY A 69 -0.30 1.66 -7.56
N THR A 70 -1.50 2.18 -7.28
CA THR A 70 -1.67 3.36 -6.40
C THR A 70 -1.89 3.01 -4.93
N SER A 71 -2.38 1.81 -4.61
CA SER A 71 -2.53 1.39 -3.23
C SER A 71 -1.17 1.05 -2.60
N PRO A 72 -0.96 1.34 -1.30
CA PRO A 72 0.25 0.91 -0.62
C PRO A 72 0.50 -0.60 -0.68
N LYS A 73 -0.56 -1.41 -0.71
CA LYS A 73 -0.45 -2.87 -0.82
C LYS A 73 0.06 -3.31 -2.19
N GLU A 74 -0.50 -2.77 -3.27
CA GLU A 74 -0.06 -3.06 -4.64
C GLU A 74 1.40 -2.64 -4.85
N LYS A 75 1.74 -1.43 -4.42
CA LYS A 75 3.12 -0.95 -4.50
C LYS A 75 4.10 -1.83 -3.72
N LEU A 76 3.70 -2.30 -2.54
CA LEU A 76 4.49 -3.23 -1.75
C LEU A 76 4.62 -4.57 -2.45
N HIS A 77 3.52 -5.08 -3.05
CA HIS A 77 3.51 -6.32 -3.83
C HIS A 77 4.47 -6.25 -5.02
N ASP A 78 4.34 -5.22 -5.86
CA ASP A 78 5.18 -5.04 -7.05
C ASP A 78 6.67 -5.00 -6.69
N LEU A 79 7.02 -4.28 -5.61
CA LEU A 79 8.41 -4.16 -5.18
C LEU A 79 8.93 -5.45 -4.54
N LEU A 80 8.08 -6.20 -3.84
CA LEU A 80 8.44 -7.49 -3.28
C LEU A 80 8.59 -8.56 -4.38
N HIS A 81 7.66 -8.58 -5.34
CA HIS A 81 7.75 -9.43 -6.54
C HIS A 81 9.03 -9.15 -7.34
N ALA A 82 9.32 -7.87 -7.62
CA ALA A 82 10.56 -7.46 -8.28
C ALA A 82 11.82 -7.81 -7.46
N LYS A 83 11.70 -7.84 -6.12
CA LYS A 83 12.78 -8.27 -5.23
C LYS A 83 13.03 -9.77 -5.32
N ILE A 84 11.97 -10.56 -5.20
CA ILE A 84 12.04 -12.02 -5.23
C ILE A 84 12.52 -12.50 -6.60
N ASN A 85 12.03 -11.91 -7.69
CA ASN A 85 12.42 -12.28 -9.06
C ASN A 85 13.73 -11.63 -9.55
N GLY A 86 14.33 -10.78 -8.74
CA GLY A 86 15.59 -10.13 -9.02
C GLY A 86 16.81 -11.05 -8.87
N PRO A 87 18.03 -10.47 -8.90
CA PRO A 87 19.27 -11.22 -8.77
C PRO A 87 19.33 -12.08 -7.51
N LYS A 88 19.81 -13.32 -7.66
CA LYS A 88 19.96 -14.27 -6.55
C LYS A 88 21.34 -14.15 -5.92
N ALA A 89 21.43 -14.44 -4.63
CA ALA A 89 22.69 -14.44 -3.91
C ALA A 89 23.54 -15.65 -4.31
N MET A 90 24.71 -15.38 -4.85
CA MET A 90 25.67 -16.42 -5.26
C MET A 90 26.68 -16.76 -4.16
N ASN A 91 26.81 -15.90 -3.16
CA ASN A 91 27.73 -16.03 -2.02
C ASN A 91 27.26 -15.20 -0.83
N ASP A 92 27.92 -15.40 0.32
CA ASP A 92 27.62 -14.71 1.57
C ASP A 92 27.69 -13.17 1.46
N ALA A 93 28.68 -12.66 0.72
CA ALA A 93 28.83 -11.21 0.53
C ALA A 93 27.66 -10.62 -0.26
N SER A 94 27.21 -11.26 -1.33
CA SER A 94 26.06 -10.82 -2.11
C SER A 94 24.75 -10.91 -1.29
N PHE A 95 24.56 -11.93 -0.46
CA PHE A 95 23.43 -12.03 0.45
C PHE A 95 23.43 -10.90 1.49
N LYS A 96 24.57 -10.63 2.11
CA LYS A 96 24.75 -9.52 3.05
C LYS A 96 24.54 -8.15 2.41
N SER A 97 24.86 -7.99 1.14
CA SER A 97 24.57 -6.76 0.37
C SER A 97 23.09 -6.58 0.03
N GLY A 98 22.27 -7.61 0.29
CA GLY A 98 20.82 -7.57 0.16
C GLY A 98 20.26 -8.25 -1.09
N THR A 99 21.02 -9.08 -1.82
CA THR A 99 20.45 -9.98 -2.85
C THR A 99 19.65 -11.10 -2.20
N VAL A 100 18.76 -11.73 -2.97
CA VAL A 100 17.86 -12.78 -2.48
C VAL A 100 18.56 -14.13 -2.48
N LEU A 101 18.55 -14.82 -1.35
CA LEU A 101 18.87 -16.23 -1.26
C LEU A 101 17.59 -17.05 -1.46
N ILE A 102 17.64 -18.04 -2.35
CA ILE A 102 16.56 -19.03 -2.49
C ILE A 102 17.08 -20.35 -1.91
N GLU A 103 16.31 -20.92 -0.98
CA GLU A 103 16.63 -22.19 -0.33
C GLU A 103 15.34 -22.88 0.07
N GLU A 104 15.17 -24.14 -0.28
CA GLU A 104 14.03 -25.02 0.10
C GLU A 104 12.64 -24.40 -0.15
N GLY A 105 12.43 -23.74 -1.29
CA GLY A 105 11.15 -23.09 -1.63
C GLY A 105 10.90 -21.74 -0.96
N TYR A 106 11.87 -21.23 -0.19
CA TYR A 106 11.78 -19.94 0.46
C TYR A 106 12.75 -18.92 -0.12
N ALA A 107 12.31 -17.66 -0.19
CA ALA A 107 13.16 -16.51 -0.47
C ALA A 107 13.57 -15.82 0.83
N TYR A 108 14.87 -15.60 1.00
CA TYR A 108 15.46 -14.88 2.14
C TYR A 108 16.13 -13.61 1.66
N PHE A 109 15.87 -12.48 2.31
CA PHE A 109 16.53 -11.22 2.00
C PHE A 109 16.57 -10.30 3.22
N LYS A 110 17.52 -9.36 3.24
CA LYS A 110 17.62 -8.36 4.31
C LYS A 110 16.48 -7.37 4.25
N PHE A 111 15.76 -7.21 5.37
CA PHE A 111 14.64 -6.29 5.45
C PHE A 111 15.06 -4.83 5.33
N ASP A 112 16.12 -4.40 6.00
CA ASP A 112 16.67 -3.05 5.92
C ASP A 112 16.98 -2.65 4.46
N LYS A 113 17.60 -3.54 3.69
CA LYS A 113 17.92 -3.31 2.28
C LYS A 113 16.69 -3.27 1.37
N PHE A 114 15.68 -4.04 1.69
CA PHE A 114 14.38 -3.96 1.01
C PHE A 114 13.68 -2.65 1.36
N TYR A 115 13.67 -2.27 2.63
CA TYR A 115 13.08 -1.02 3.10
C TYR A 115 13.75 0.22 2.51
N ASP A 116 15.08 0.22 2.34
CA ASP A 116 15.80 1.30 1.65
C ASP A 116 15.32 1.46 0.19
N ARG A 117 15.06 0.35 -0.51
CA ARG A 117 14.47 0.39 -1.86
C ARG A 117 13.04 0.94 -1.86
N LEU A 118 12.24 0.58 -0.87
CA LEU A 118 10.89 1.15 -0.70
C LEU A 118 10.97 2.67 -0.53
N LYS A 119 11.85 3.17 0.33
CA LYS A 119 12.09 4.63 0.52
C LYS A 119 12.48 5.32 -0.78
N ALA A 120 13.39 4.75 -1.55
CA ALA A 120 13.80 5.28 -2.84
C ALA A 120 12.65 5.35 -3.87
N LYS A 121 11.55 4.62 -3.65
CA LYS A 121 10.30 4.66 -4.44
C LYS A 121 9.19 5.46 -3.78
N ASN A 122 9.54 6.43 -2.94
CA ASN A 122 8.60 7.30 -2.20
C ASN A 122 7.62 6.54 -1.29
N TRP A 123 8.09 5.50 -0.62
CA TRP A 123 7.33 4.81 0.41
C TRP A 123 7.20 5.67 1.66
N LYS A 124 5.97 5.90 2.12
CA LYS A 124 5.67 6.87 3.19
C LYS A 124 5.50 6.23 4.57
N HIS A 125 5.51 4.90 4.67
CA HIS A 125 5.34 4.22 5.95
C HIS A 125 6.70 3.95 6.59
N GLY A 126 6.74 4.03 7.92
CA GLY A 126 7.93 3.65 8.71
C GLY A 126 8.24 2.15 8.61
N GLU A 127 9.44 1.77 9.04
CA GLU A 127 9.97 0.41 8.95
C GLU A 127 9.08 -0.60 9.69
N ASP A 128 8.74 -0.32 10.97
CA ASP A 128 7.87 -1.17 11.79
C ASP A 128 6.48 -1.37 11.15
N LYS A 129 5.89 -0.28 10.67
CA LYS A 129 4.58 -0.32 10.01
C LYS A 129 4.63 -1.12 8.71
N THR A 130 5.73 -1.05 7.98
CA THR A 130 5.97 -1.83 6.77
C THR A 130 6.06 -3.31 7.10
N GLY A 131 6.81 -3.70 8.13
CA GLY A 131 6.88 -5.08 8.61
C GLY A 131 5.53 -5.65 9.01
N VAL A 132 4.73 -4.87 9.77
CA VAL A 132 3.35 -5.25 10.13
C VAL A 132 2.47 -5.40 8.89
N MET A 133 2.60 -4.50 7.92
CA MET A 133 1.83 -4.57 6.67
C MET A 133 2.20 -5.81 5.85
N MET A 134 3.48 -6.15 5.75
CA MET A 134 3.94 -7.36 5.09
C MET A 134 3.36 -8.62 5.73
N ARG A 135 3.46 -8.78 7.05
CA ARG A 135 2.87 -9.93 7.77
C ARG A 135 1.37 -10.07 7.54
N LYS A 136 0.64 -8.96 7.53
CA LYS A 136 -0.82 -8.98 7.30
C LYS A 136 -1.19 -9.29 5.85
N THR A 137 -0.45 -8.75 4.90
CA THR A 137 -0.76 -8.90 3.47
C THR A 137 -0.39 -10.29 2.95
N TYR A 138 0.71 -10.85 3.45
CA TYR A 138 1.27 -12.13 2.97
C TYR A 138 1.20 -13.24 4.02
N LYS A 139 0.19 -13.20 4.87
CA LYS A 139 -0.01 -14.21 5.92
C LYS A 139 -0.07 -15.64 5.36
N GLU A 140 -0.70 -15.78 4.19
CA GLU A 140 -0.86 -17.08 3.51
C GLU A 140 0.42 -17.56 2.81
N CYS A 141 1.39 -16.66 2.59
CA CYS A 141 2.69 -16.97 1.99
C CYS A 141 3.75 -17.36 3.03
N ASP A 142 3.36 -17.72 4.23
CA ASP A 142 4.27 -18.12 5.32
C ASP A 142 5.44 -17.13 5.49
N ILE A 143 5.09 -15.82 5.58
CA ILE A 143 6.10 -14.78 5.77
C ILE A 143 6.54 -14.68 7.21
N ASP A 144 7.85 -14.69 7.46
CA ASP A 144 8.42 -14.49 8.78
C ASP A 144 9.61 -13.51 8.74
N PHE A 145 9.94 -12.97 9.91
CA PHE A 145 11.05 -12.04 10.12
C PHE A 145 12.03 -12.69 11.10
N LEU A 146 13.11 -13.20 10.53
CA LEU A 146 14.14 -13.90 11.27
C LEU A 146 15.16 -12.91 11.83
N ASP A 147 15.55 -13.10 13.10
CA ASP A 147 16.64 -12.31 13.69
C ASP A 147 17.93 -12.49 12.90
N GLN A 148 18.16 -13.70 12.40
CA GLN A 148 19.34 -14.01 11.62
C GLN A 148 19.16 -15.22 10.68
N LYS A 149 19.87 -15.19 9.55
CA LYS A 149 20.02 -16.31 8.60
C LYS A 149 21.47 -16.43 8.17
N ARG A 150 21.98 -17.66 8.11
CA ARG A 150 23.32 -17.93 7.55
C ARG A 150 23.20 -18.30 6.08
N PHE A 151 24.13 -17.81 5.27
CA PHE A 151 24.29 -18.30 3.91
C PHE A 151 24.87 -19.72 3.97
N PRO A 152 24.39 -20.66 3.13
CA PRO A 152 24.93 -22.02 3.08
C PRO A 152 26.44 -22.02 2.83
N ALA A 153 27.19 -22.70 3.67
CA ALA A 153 28.64 -22.83 3.48
C ALA A 153 28.93 -23.85 2.38
N LYS A 154 29.82 -23.47 1.43
CA LYS A 154 30.27 -24.38 0.38
C LYS A 154 31.20 -25.51 0.88
N GLU A 155 31.85 -25.29 2.03
CA GLU A 155 32.79 -26.21 2.65
C GLU A 155 32.30 -26.67 4.01
N LYS A 156 32.33 -27.99 4.26
CA LYS A 156 32.01 -28.54 5.60
C LYS A 156 32.95 -27.93 6.64
N GLY A 157 32.38 -27.41 7.72
CA GLY A 157 33.14 -26.85 8.86
C GLY A 157 33.42 -25.34 8.78
N LYS A 158 33.14 -24.66 7.69
CA LYS A 158 33.21 -23.18 7.64
C LYS A 158 31.82 -22.58 7.87
N TYR A 159 31.70 -21.77 8.91
CA TYR A 159 30.47 -21.08 9.25
C TYR A 159 30.55 -19.62 8.80
N ASN A 160 29.63 -19.21 7.93
CA ASN A 160 29.46 -17.82 7.58
C ASN A 160 28.85 -17.04 8.78
N THR A 161 29.26 -15.80 8.94
CA THR A 161 28.65 -14.90 9.94
C THR A 161 27.17 -14.70 9.57
N PRO A 162 26.22 -14.84 10.53
CA PRO A 162 24.82 -14.71 10.20
C PRO A 162 24.47 -13.29 9.76
N THR A 163 23.57 -13.19 8.77
CA THR A 163 22.96 -11.95 8.34
C THR A 163 21.75 -11.68 9.23
N LYS A 164 21.64 -10.47 9.79
CA LYS A 164 20.56 -10.06 10.69
C LYS A 164 19.38 -9.45 9.92
N ASN A 165 18.21 -9.42 10.56
CA ASN A 165 16.97 -8.81 10.06
C ASN A 165 16.58 -9.36 8.69
N VAL A 166 16.36 -10.64 8.62
CA VAL A 166 16.08 -11.35 7.36
C VAL A 166 14.59 -11.65 7.25
N VAL A 167 13.99 -11.28 6.13
CA VAL A 167 12.65 -11.75 5.76
C VAL A 167 12.76 -13.10 5.10
N MET A 168 11.91 -14.03 5.52
CA MET A 168 11.65 -15.31 4.87
C MET A 168 10.24 -15.28 4.29
N ILE A 169 10.07 -15.75 3.07
CA ILE A 169 8.75 -15.88 2.43
C ILE A 169 8.71 -17.10 1.54
N ASN A 170 7.63 -17.87 1.62
CA ASN A 170 7.40 -19.01 0.73
C ASN A 170 7.08 -18.52 -0.67
N ILE A 171 7.90 -18.89 -1.66
CA ILE A 171 7.77 -18.42 -3.04
C ILE A 171 6.70 -19.16 -3.83
N GLU A 172 6.34 -20.40 -3.45
CA GLU A 172 5.29 -21.18 -4.12
C GLU A 172 3.88 -20.65 -3.82
N GLN A 173 3.73 -19.91 -2.72
CA GLN A 173 2.47 -19.30 -2.29
C GLN A 173 2.43 -17.80 -2.58
N PHE A 174 3.49 -17.26 -3.19
CA PHE A 174 3.65 -15.83 -3.40
C PHE A 174 3.15 -15.37 -4.79
N GLU A 175 2.74 -16.25 -5.67
CA GLU A 175 2.22 -15.92 -7.02
C GLU A 175 0.88 -15.17 -7.03
#